data_fb923f55448a95feb1601828ccf897cc
#
_entry.id   fb923f55448a95feb1601828ccf897cc
#
_cell.length_a   1.000
_cell.length_b   1.000
_cell.length_c   1.000
_cell.angle_alpha   90.00
_cell.angle_beta   90.00
_cell.angle_gamma   90.00
#
_symmetry.space_group_name_H-M   'P 1'
#
loop_
_entity.id
_entity.type
_entity.pdbx_description
1 polymer ?
#
loop_
_entity_poly.entity_id
_entity_poly.type
_entity_poly.pdbx_seq_one_letter_code
_entity_poly.pdbx_strand_id
1 'polypeptide(L)'
;MAIITIWHNPKCGTSRGALALLHEQGHDVHVIEYLKTPPDAATLAGVAAAVGGAKALLRTRGTDAEERGLPQADDATILAAMLADPILINRPVVIGPGGTLLARPAERALEAA
;
A
#
# COMPACT_ATOMS: atom_id res chain seq x y z
N MET A 1 -8.43 -6.51 -19.93
CA MET A 1 -8.93 -6.25 -18.55
C MET A 1 -8.19 -7.15 -17.56
N ALA A 2 -7.70 -6.58 -16.48
CA ALA A 2 -7.02 -7.32 -15.43
C ALA A 2 -7.83 -7.28 -14.14
N ILE A 3 -7.62 -8.29 -13.26
CA ILE A 3 -8.16 -8.28 -11.90
C ILE A 3 -7.07 -7.66 -11.02
N ILE A 4 -7.40 -6.53 -10.39
CA ILE A 4 -6.44 -5.74 -9.62
C ILE A 4 -7.01 -5.49 -8.22
N THR A 5 -6.17 -5.70 -7.20
CA THR A 5 -6.51 -5.36 -5.82
C THR A 5 -5.82 -4.05 -5.45
N ILE A 6 -6.53 -3.16 -4.80
CA ILE A 6 -5.96 -1.91 -4.29
C ILE A 6 -6.19 -1.83 -2.77
N TRP A 7 -5.10 -1.57 -2.03
CA TRP A 7 -5.19 -1.18 -0.62
C TRP A 7 -5.42 0.32 -0.60
N HIS A 8 -6.65 0.68 -0.33
CA HIS A 8 -7.19 2.02 -0.57
C HIS A 8 -7.38 2.80 0.71
N ASN A 9 -7.01 4.09 0.67
CA ASN A 9 -7.37 5.06 1.69
C ASN A 9 -8.23 6.14 1.04
N PRO A 10 -9.55 6.18 1.31
CA PRO A 10 -10.45 7.14 0.64
C PRO A 10 -10.16 8.61 0.99
N LYS A 11 -9.40 8.86 2.05
CA LYS A 11 -8.98 10.22 2.43
C LYS A 11 -7.70 10.67 1.71
N CYS A 12 -7.01 9.77 1.02
CA CYS A 12 -5.78 10.07 0.31
C CYS A 12 -6.06 10.39 -1.16
N GLY A 13 -5.68 11.59 -1.62
CA GLY A 13 -5.88 12.01 -3.00
C GLY A 13 -5.17 11.12 -4.01
N THR A 14 -3.95 10.69 -3.72
CA THR A 14 -3.21 9.75 -4.58
C THR A 14 -3.94 8.41 -4.70
N SER A 15 -4.47 7.90 -3.59
CA SER A 15 -5.22 6.65 -3.58
C SER A 15 -6.51 6.75 -4.39
N ARG A 16 -7.25 7.85 -4.24
CA ARG A 16 -8.45 8.09 -5.06
C ARG A 16 -8.12 8.20 -6.55
N GLY A 17 -7.04 8.90 -6.88
CA GLY A 17 -6.57 9.05 -8.27
C GLY A 17 -6.18 7.71 -8.89
N ALA A 18 -5.45 6.87 -8.17
CA ALA A 18 -5.10 5.53 -8.63
C ALA A 18 -6.33 4.67 -8.91
N LEU A 19 -7.29 4.68 -8.00
CA LEU A 19 -8.54 3.92 -8.16
C LEU A 19 -9.31 4.40 -9.39
N ALA A 20 -9.41 5.71 -9.60
CA ALA A 20 -10.10 6.27 -10.77
C ALA A 20 -9.43 5.83 -12.08
N LEU A 21 -8.10 5.87 -12.14
CA LEU A 21 -7.35 5.44 -13.33
C LEU A 21 -7.60 3.97 -13.67
N LEU A 22 -7.59 3.10 -12.65
CA LEU A 22 -7.85 1.68 -12.85
C LEU A 22 -9.26 1.44 -13.39
N HIS A 23 -10.26 2.15 -12.88
CA HIS A 23 -11.63 2.06 -13.36
C HIS A 23 -11.75 2.59 -14.80
N GLU A 24 -11.11 3.72 -15.11
CA GLU A 24 -11.12 4.30 -16.46
C GLU A 24 -10.55 3.33 -17.51
N GLN A 25 -9.56 2.54 -17.12
CA GLN A 25 -8.96 1.55 -18.01
C GLN A 25 -9.75 0.23 -18.08
N GLY A 26 -10.89 0.16 -17.42
CA GLY A 26 -11.79 -0.99 -17.52
C GLY A 26 -11.35 -2.22 -16.74
N HIS A 27 -10.46 -2.07 -15.76
CA HIS A 27 -10.01 -3.19 -14.92
C HIS A 27 -11.08 -3.56 -13.88
N ASP A 28 -11.08 -4.84 -13.48
CA ASP A 28 -11.89 -5.34 -12.37
C ASP A 28 -11.12 -5.07 -11.07
N VAL A 29 -11.58 -4.09 -10.29
CA VAL A 29 -10.84 -3.62 -9.12
C VAL A 29 -11.49 -4.07 -7.83
N HIS A 30 -10.72 -4.81 -7.02
CA HIS A 30 -11.09 -5.21 -5.68
C HIS A 30 -10.50 -4.21 -4.69
N VAL A 31 -11.37 -3.44 -4.04
CA VAL A 31 -10.97 -2.38 -3.11
C VAL A 31 -10.92 -2.94 -1.69
N ILE A 32 -9.74 -2.86 -1.06
CA ILE A 32 -9.57 -3.19 0.35
C ILE A 32 -9.23 -1.90 1.08
N GLU A 33 -10.11 -1.44 1.95
CA GLU A 33 -9.83 -0.32 2.85
C GLU A 33 -9.01 -0.84 4.02
N TYR A 34 -7.69 -0.82 3.87
CA TYR A 34 -6.75 -1.49 4.79
C TYR A 34 -6.78 -0.93 6.22
N LEU A 35 -7.31 0.29 6.42
CA LEU A 35 -7.49 0.85 7.76
C LEU A 35 -8.63 0.17 8.52
N LYS A 36 -9.61 -0.37 7.80
CA LYS A 36 -10.76 -1.11 8.36
C LYS A 36 -10.53 -2.61 8.34
N THR A 37 -9.86 -3.10 7.31
CA THR A 37 -9.58 -4.51 7.08
C THR A 37 -8.08 -4.68 6.87
N PRO A 38 -7.29 -4.66 7.95
CA PRO A 38 -5.83 -4.74 7.83
C PRO A 38 -5.38 -6.08 7.27
N PRO A 39 -4.25 -6.11 6.56
CA PRO A 39 -3.68 -7.37 6.07
C PRO A 39 -3.16 -8.22 7.23
N ASP A 40 -3.08 -9.53 7.01
CA ASP A 40 -2.38 -10.41 7.95
C ASP A 40 -0.85 -10.27 7.80
N ALA A 41 -0.10 -10.86 8.74
CA ALA A 41 1.35 -10.71 8.79
C ALA A 41 2.04 -11.25 7.53
N ALA A 42 1.61 -12.40 7.01
CA ALA A 42 2.21 -13.03 5.84
C ALA A 42 1.96 -12.19 4.58
N THR A 43 0.75 -11.71 4.39
CA THR A 43 0.38 -10.84 3.27
C THR A 43 1.16 -9.53 3.32
N LEU A 44 1.25 -8.91 4.49
CA LEU A 44 1.99 -7.66 4.66
C LEU A 44 3.48 -7.84 4.34
N ALA A 45 4.09 -8.91 4.83
CA ALA A 45 5.49 -9.19 4.57
C ALA A 45 5.77 -9.40 3.07
N GLY A 46 4.88 -10.11 2.38
CA GLY A 46 4.99 -10.32 0.94
C GLY A 46 4.87 -9.03 0.14
N VAL A 47 3.94 -8.17 0.50
CA VAL A 47 3.77 -6.86 -0.13
C VAL A 47 5.00 -5.99 0.14
N ALA A 48 5.49 -5.95 1.36
CA ALA A 48 6.68 -5.18 1.72
C ALA A 48 7.88 -5.59 0.86
N ALA A 49 8.12 -6.89 0.73
CA ALA A 49 9.21 -7.40 -0.11
C ALA A 49 9.04 -6.97 -1.58
N ALA A 50 7.82 -7.02 -2.11
CA ALA A 50 7.54 -6.68 -3.50
C ALA A 50 7.74 -5.19 -3.82
N VAL A 51 7.49 -4.30 -2.84
CA VAL A 51 7.61 -2.85 -3.06
C VAL A 51 8.98 -2.28 -2.70
N GLY A 52 9.93 -3.13 -2.33
CA GLY A 52 11.29 -2.69 -2.03
C GLY A 52 11.70 -2.78 -0.56
N GLY A 53 10.89 -3.40 0.29
CA GLY A 53 11.17 -3.62 1.69
C GLY A 53 10.23 -2.89 2.64
N ALA A 54 10.31 -3.22 3.93
CA ALA A 54 9.45 -2.65 4.95
C ALA A 54 9.58 -1.12 5.03
N LYS A 55 10.80 -0.60 4.87
CA LYS A 55 11.03 0.86 4.89
C LYS A 55 10.35 1.57 3.72
N ALA A 56 10.34 0.95 2.54
CA ALA A 56 9.66 1.50 1.36
C ALA A 56 8.14 1.56 1.57
N LEU A 57 7.58 0.58 2.29
CA LEU A 57 6.16 0.52 2.60
C LEU A 57 5.76 1.42 3.77
N LEU A 58 6.71 1.92 4.54
CA LEU A 58 6.42 2.73 5.73
C LEU A 58 5.96 4.13 5.34
N ARG A 59 4.79 4.52 5.84
CA ARG A 59 4.30 5.89 5.74
C ARG A 59 4.87 6.71 6.89
N THR A 60 5.67 7.72 6.56
CA THR A 60 6.20 8.67 7.55
C THR A 60 5.37 9.95 7.61
N ARG A 61 4.98 10.47 6.45
CA ARG A 61 4.26 11.73 6.37
C ARG A 61 2.86 11.62 6.99
N GLY A 62 2.57 12.48 7.97
CA GLY A 62 1.28 12.51 8.64
C GLY A 62 1.10 11.41 9.69
N THR A 63 2.19 10.77 10.12
CA THR A 63 2.20 9.73 11.16
C THR A 63 3.27 10.04 12.21
N ASP A 64 3.29 9.27 13.28
CA ASP A 64 4.33 9.35 14.32
C ASP A 64 5.52 8.41 14.08
N ALA A 65 5.66 7.90 12.84
CA ALA A 65 6.70 6.93 12.52
C ALA A 65 8.11 7.42 12.85
N GLU A 66 8.42 8.67 12.50
CA GLU A 66 9.75 9.24 12.78
C GLU A 66 10.02 9.40 14.26
N GLU A 67 9.03 9.86 15.03
CA GLU A 67 9.13 9.99 16.50
C GLU A 67 9.35 8.63 17.16
N ARG A 68 8.81 7.56 16.57
CA ARG A 68 8.96 6.18 17.05
C ARG A 68 10.26 5.53 16.59
N GLY A 69 11.09 6.23 15.81
CA GLY A 69 12.34 5.69 15.28
C GLY A 69 12.16 4.59 14.24
N LEU A 70 10.98 4.45 13.64
CA LEU A 70 10.69 3.38 12.69
C LEU A 70 11.52 3.44 11.41
N PRO A 71 11.85 4.62 10.83
CA PRO A 71 12.69 4.64 9.63
C PRO A 71 14.08 4.03 9.82
N GLN A 72 14.57 3.96 11.05
CA GLN A 72 15.87 3.37 11.39
C GLN A 72 15.75 1.98 12.02
N ALA A 73 14.52 1.46 12.20
CA ALA A 73 14.29 0.16 12.79
C ALA A 73 14.52 -0.97 11.77
N ASP A 74 14.62 -2.20 12.26
CA ASP A 74 14.69 -3.36 11.37
C ASP A 74 13.31 -3.69 10.77
N ASP A 75 13.30 -4.51 9.73
CA ASP A 75 12.09 -4.85 9.01
C ASP A 75 11.04 -5.50 9.90
N ALA A 76 11.43 -6.40 10.79
CA ALA A 76 10.51 -7.08 11.70
C ALA A 76 9.80 -6.08 12.62
N THR A 77 10.53 -5.10 13.14
CA THR A 77 9.97 -4.05 14.00
C THR A 77 8.99 -3.17 13.23
N ILE A 78 9.35 -2.78 12.00
CA ILE A 78 8.49 -1.95 11.14
C ILE A 78 7.20 -2.71 10.81
N LEU A 79 7.30 -3.96 10.40
CA LEU A 79 6.11 -4.76 10.04
C LEU A 79 5.20 -4.99 11.24
N ALA A 80 5.76 -5.25 12.41
CA ALA A 80 4.97 -5.40 13.65
C ALA A 80 4.23 -4.11 13.99
N ALA A 81 4.86 -2.95 13.80
CA ALA A 81 4.22 -1.65 14.02
C ALA A 81 3.06 -1.42 13.05
N MET A 82 3.22 -1.79 11.77
CA MET A 82 2.15 -1.68 10.77
C MET A 82 0.95 -2.57 11.09
N LEU A 83 1.19 -3.79 11.61
CA LEU A 83 0.11 -4.69 12.01
C LEU A 83 -0.69 -4.13 13.18
N ALA A 84 0.01 -3.52 14.15
CA ALA A 84 -0.63 -2.90 15.30
C ALA A 84 -1.32 -1.57 14.94
N ASP A 85 -0.79 -0.86 13.94
CA ASP A 85 -1.24 0.47 13.56
C ASP A 85 -1.20 0.63 12.03
N PRO A 86 -2.27 0.21 11.33
CA PRO A 86 -2.29 0.21 9.86
C PRO A 86 -2.09 1.57 9.18
N ILE A 87 -2.27 2.68 9.89
CA ILE A 87 -2.00 4.03 9.35
C ILE A 87 -0.53 4.16 8.90
N LEU A 88 0.35 3.33 9.44
CA LEU A 88 1.77 3.31 9.10
C LEU A 88 2.06 2.66 7.75
N ILE A 89 1.08 2.05 7.12
CA ILE A 89 1.22 1.47 5.78
C ILE A 89 1.09 2.58 4.74
N ASN A 90 2.09 2.69 3.86
CA ASN A 90 2.03 3.64 2.75
C ASN A 90 0.97 3.21 1.72
N ARG A 91 0.47 4.16 0.92
CA ARG A 91 -0.73 3.96 0.11
C ARG A 91 -0.67 4.74 -1.23
N PRO A 92 -1.40 4.27 -2.24
CA PRO A 92 -2.06 2.97 -2.28
C PRO A 92 -1.09 1.86 -2.68
N VAL A 93 -1.34 0.66 -2.20
CA VAL A 93 -0.70 -0.56 -2.70
C VAL A 93 -1.61 -1.11 -3.80
N VAL A 94 -1.04 -1.49 -4.93
CA VAL A 94 -1.78 -2.04 -6.06
C VAL A 94 -1.17 -3.38 -6.45
N ILE A 95 -2.02 -4.39 -6.57
CA ILE A 95 -1.63 -5.77 -6.80
C ILE A 95 -2.36 -6.29 -8.03
N GLY A 96 -1.64 -6.76 -9.03
CA GLY A 96 -2.22 -7.29 -10.26
C GLY A 96 -1.27 -8.23 -10.99
N PRO A 97 -1.66 -8.68 -12.20
CA PRO A 97 -0.81 -9.60 -12.97
C PRO A 97 0.57 -9.01 -13.32
N GLY A 98 0.67 -7.70 -13.44
CA GLY A 98 1.93 -7.00 -13.71
C GLY A 98 2.83 -6.83 -12.50
N GLY A 99 2.34 -7.13 -11.29
CA GLY A 99 3.11 -7.05 -10.06
C GLY A 99 2.42 -6.31 -8.93
N THR A 100 3.16 -6.12 -7.84
CA THR A 100 2.73 -5.41 -6.64
C THR A 100 3.59 -4.16 -6.48
N LEU A 101 2.95 -3.00 -6.32
CA LEU A 101 3.68 -1.74 -6.23
C LEU A 101 2.95 -0.70 -5.38
N LEU A 102 3.70 0.32 -4.96
CA LEU A 102 3.14 1.53 -4.40
C LEU A 102 2.85 2.49 -5.56
N ALA A 103 1.59 2.86 -5.74
CA ALA A 103 1.17 3.76 -6.83
C ALA A 103 1.31 5.23 -6.41
N ARG A 104 2.54 5.66 -6.30
CA ARG A 104 2.91 7.06 -6.03
C ARG A 104 4.01 7.49 -6.99
N PRO A 105 3.70 8.30 -8.01
CA PRO A 105 2.40 8.93 -8.27
C PRO A 105 1.31 7.94 -8.72
N ALA A 106 0.05 8.41 -8.71
CA ALA A 106 -1.13 7.57 -8.97
C ALA A 106 -1.07 6.80 -10.30
N GLU A 107 -0.47 7.39 -11.33
CA GLU A 107 -0.34 6.79 -12.67
C GLU A 107 0.41 5.46 -12.64
N ARG A 108 1.26 5.23 -11.64
CA ARG A 108 1.97 3.97 -11.48
C ARG A 108 1.03 2.78 -11.25
N ALA A 109 -0.23 3.03 -10.83
CA ALA A 109 -1.21 1.97 -10.66
C ALA A 109 -1.39 1.13 -11.94
N LEU A 110 -1.24 1.74 -13.11
CA LEU A 110 -1.39 1.06 -14.39
C LEU A 110 -0.30 0.01 -14.65
N GLU A 111 0.82 0.09 -13.96
CA GLU A 111 1.91 -0.89 -14.08
C GLU A 111 1.55 -2.25 -13.48
N ALA A 112 0.52 -2.32 -12.64
CA ALA A 112 0.05 -3.57 -12.04
C ALA A 112 -0.81 -4.41 -12.99
N ALA A 113 -1.27 -3.84 -14.06
CA ALA A 113 -2.13 -4.53 -15.03
C ALA A 113 -1.38 -5.56 -15.89
#